data_7b8de76d12815492dbd1f206b59cb63c
#
_entry.id   7b8de76d12815492dbd1f206b59cb63c
#
_cell.length_a   1.000
_cell.length_b   1.000
_cell.length_c   1.000
_cell.angle_alpha   90.00
_cell.angle_beta   90.00
_cell.angle_gamma   90.00
#
_symmetry.space_group_name_H-M   'P 1'
#
loop_
_entity.id
_entity.type
_entity.pdbx_description
1 polymer ?
#
loop_
_entity_poly.entity_id
_entity_poly.type
_entity_poly.pdbx_seq_one_letter_code
_entity_poly.pdbx_strand_id
1 'polypeptide(L)'
;MLSNQKIEAALAELEESEKVQLISELKDPDFSGQINSVTPARAKDLLELATCFSVAPISGFYVGAIAVGKSGKLYLGANMEFQGVPLSASLHAEQSAILNAWMHEERELLAVHVSETPCGHCRQFMRELSNPSNLKIYCKGQTFQIEDLLPGAFGENRKKGHGLLDSMATNLESVKTKPHTRSQHAINAAQRSYAPYSQSPEGFVAQCLDGHFFSGRAAASIAFN
;
A
#
# COMPACT_ATOMS: atom_id res chain seq x y z
N MET A 1 -15.96 5.02 -12.24
CA MET A 1 -15.80 3.57 -12.50
C MET A 1 -14.89 3.39 -13.70
N LEU A 2 -13.91 2.49 -13.60
CA LEU A 2 -13.09 2.08 -14.74
C LEU A 2 -14.00 1.42 -15.79
N SER A 3 -13.81 1.76 -17.07
CA SER A 3 -14.56 1.08 -18.13
C SER A 3 -14.05 -0.36 -18.26
N ASN A 4 -14.96 -1.32 -18.51
CA ASN A 4 -14.59 -2.72 -18.74
C ASN A 4 -13.48 -2.85 -19.80
N GLN A 5 -13.52 -2.02 -20.85
CA GLN A 5 -12.54 -2.03 -21.92
C GLN A 5 -11.11 -1.66 -21.43
N LYS A 6 -10.97 -0.73 -20.48
CA LYS A 6 -9.66 -0.41 -19.89
C LYS A 6 -9.12 -1.55 -19.03
N ILE A 7 -9.99 -2.19 -18.25
CA ILE A 7 -9.61 -3.35 -17.44
C ILE A 7 -9.18 -4.51 -18.35
N GLU A 8 -9.97 -4.84 -19.37
CA GLU A 8 -9.64 -5.92 -20.32
C GLU A 8 -8.29 -5.67 -21.02
N ALA A 9 -8.03 -4.44 -21.46
CA ALA A 9 -6.73 -4.07 -22.05
C ALA A 9 -5.57 -4.24 -21.07
N ALA A 10 -5.76 -3.83 -19.81
CA ALA A 10 -4.74 -3.95 -18.75
C ALA A 10 -4.46 -5.40 -18.34
N LEU A 11 -5.32 -6.34 -18.68
CA LEU A 11 -5.17 -7.77 -18.37
C LEU A 11 -4.69 -8.58 -19.58
N ALA A 12 -4.28 -7.96 -20.68
CA ALA A 12 -3.98 -8.63 -21.94
C ALA A 12 -2.91 -9.73 -21.80
N GLU A 13 -1.94 -9.54 -20.93
CA GLU A 13 -0.82 -10.46 -20.72
C GLU A 13 -1.16 -11.70 -19.85
N LEU A 14 -2.33 -11.72 -19.18
CA LEU A 14 -2.74 -12.84 -18.34
C LEU A 14 -3.36 -13.98 -19.18
N GLU A 15 -3.29 -15.20 -18.65
CA GLU A 15 -4.02 -16.34 -19.18
C GLU A 15 -5.54 -16.14 -19.02
N GLU A 16 -6.34 -16.72 -19.93
CA GLU A 16 -7.79 -16.50 -19.93
C GLU A 16 -8.47 -16.93 -18.62
N SER A 17 -7.99 -18.01 -18.01
CA SER A 17 -8.50 -18.49 -16.71
C SER A 17 -8.19 -17.51 -15.57
N GLU A 18 -7.00 -16.91 -15.58
CA GLU A 18 -6.60 -15.88 -14.59
C GLU A 18 -7.43 -14.61 -14.77
N LYS A 19 -7.65 -14.17 -16.04
CA LYS A 19 -8.50 -13.00 -16.35
C LYS A 19 -9.91 -13.16 -15.79
N VAL A 20 -10.54 -14.31 -16.05
CA VAL A 20 -11.93 -14.57 -15.59
C VAL A 20 -12.01 -14.50 -14.07
N GLN A 21 -11.06 -15.11 -13.36
CA GLN A 21 -11.03 -15.10 -11.90
C GLN A 21 -10.77 -13.69 -11.35
N LEU A 22 -9.78 -12.98 -11.89
CA LEU A 22 -9.45 -11.63 -11.48
C LEU A 22 -10.58 -10.63 -11.75
N ILE A 23 -11.25 -10.72 -12.90
CA ILE A 23 -12.44 -9.90 -13.20
C ILE A 23 -13.55 -10.16 -12.18
N SER A 24 -13.71 -11.40 -11.73
CA SER A 24 -14.67 -11.74 -10.68
C SER A 24 -14.28 -11.11 -9.33
N GLU A 25 -13.00 -11.16 -8.95
CA GLU A 25 -12.50 -10.47 -7.74
C GLU A 25 -12.72 -8.96 -7.83
N LEU A 26 -12.39 -8.33 -8.96
CA LEU A 26 -12.55 -6.88 -9.17
C LEU A 26 -14.01 -6.40 -9.13
N LYS A 27 -14.97 -7.28 -9.38
CA LYS A 27 -16.41 -6.98 -9.31
C LYS A 27 -17.00 -7.19 -7.93
N ASP A 28 -16.26 -7.79 -7.02
CA ASP A 28 -16.71 -7.94 -5.64
C ASP A 28 -16.88 -6.55 -5.00
N PRO A 29 -18.03 -6.21 -4.43
CA PRO A 29 -18.24 -4.94 -3.71
C PRO A 29 -17.26 -4.72 -2.56
N ASP A 30 -16.75 -5.80 -1.98
CA ASP A 30 -15.80 -5.78 -0.87
C ASP A 30 -14.33 -5.86 -1.34
N PHE A 31 -14.08 -5.78 -2.65
CA PHE A 31 -12.72 -5.79 -3.18
C PHE A 31 -11.91 -4.61 -2.65
N SER A 32 -10.85 -4.92 -1.96
CA SER A 32 -9.98 -3.96 -1.24
C SER A 32 -8.55 -3.86 -1.80
N GLY A 33 -8.35 -4.37 -3.02
CA GLY A 33 -7.05 -4.30 -3.69
C GLY A 33 -6.10 -5.48 -3.39
N GLN A 34 -6.51 -6.48 -2.60
CA GLN A 34 -5.81 -7.75 -2.47
C GLN A 34 -6.23 -8.70 -3.58
N ILE A 35 -5.28 -9.27 -4.31
CA ILE A 35 -5.51 -10.24 -5.38
C ILE A 35 -5.03 -11.62 -4.93
N ASN A 36 -5.88 -12.62 -5.11
CA ASN A 36 -5.63 -14.01 -4.76
C ASN A 36 -5.61 -14.94 -5.99
N SER A 37 -6.23 -14.52 -7.09
CA SER A 37 -6.42 -15.31 -8.31
C SER A 37 -5.21 -15.35 -9.24
N VAL A 38 -4.20 -14.50 -9.01
CA VAL A 38 -3.00 -14.39 -9.85
C VAL A 38 -1.76 -14.73 -9.06
N THR A 39 -0.87 -15.51 -9.64
CA THR A 39 0.36 -15.94 -8.97
C THR A 39 1.39 -14.80 -8.84
N PRO A 40 2.27 -14.83 -7.83
CA PRO A 40 3.33 -13.83 -7.65
C PRO A 40 4.24 -13.64 -8.87
N ALA A 41 4.46 -14.68 -9.66
CA ALA A 41 5.28 -14.61 -10.87
C ALA A 41 4.71 -13.67 -11.95
N ARG A 42 3.40 -13.42 -11.89
CA ARG A 42 2.67 -12.56 -12.83
C ARG A 42 2.49 -11.12 -12.32
N ALA A 43 3.08 -10.76 -11.18
CA ALA A 43 2.89 -9.45 -10.57
C ALA A 43 3.18 -8.27 -11.52
N LYS A 44 4.19 -8.38 -12.38
CA LYS A 44 4.52 -7.35 -13.38
C LYS A 44 3.39 -7.09 -14.37
N ASP A 45 2.64 -8.14 -14.72
CA ASP A 45 1.58 -8.10 -15.73
C ASP A 45 0.32 -7.38 -15.22
N LEU A 46 0.27 -7.08 -13.92
CA LEU A 46 -0.80 -6.32 -13.27
C LEU A 46 -0.49 -4.83 -13.10
N LEU A 47 0.67 -4.35 -13.54
CA LEU A 47 1.06 -2.95 -13.36
C LEU A 47 0.13 -1.98 -14.08
N GLU A 48 -0.33 -2.32 -15.28
CA GLU A 48 -1.30 -1.51 -16.01
C GLU A 48 -2.66 -1.48 -15.31
N LEU A 49 -3.10 -2.62 -14.77
CA LEU A 49 -4.30 -2.68 -13.95
C LEU A 49 -4.16 -1.75 -12.72
N ALA A 50 -3.05 -1.83 -12.00
CA ALA A 50 -2.80 -0.95 -10.86
C ALA A 50 -2.82 0.52 -11.27
N THR A 51 -2.18 0.88 -12.39
CA THR A 51 -2.17 2.24 -12.93
C THR A 51 -3.57 2.76 -13.24
N CYS A 52 -4.52 1.88 -13.64
CA CYS A 52 -5.91 2.28 -13.89
C CYS A 52 -6.61 2.86 -12.65
N PHE A 53 -6.16 2.54 -11.45
CA PHE A 53 -6.69 3.09 -10.18
C PHE A 53 -6.04 4.41 -9.76
N SER A 54 -5.05 4.90 -10.51
CA SER A 54 -4.38 6.16 -10.21
C SER A 54 -5.31 7.36 -10.36
N VAL A 55 -5.22 8.29 -9.42
CA VAL A 55 -5.96 9.56 -9.41
C VAL A 55 -4.94 10.70 -9.35
N ALA A 56 -4.62 11.29 -10.50
CA ALA A 56 -3.57 12.31 -10.64
C ALA A 56 -4.08 13.60 -11.29
N PRO A 57 -5.05 14.31 -10.66
CA PRO A 57 -5.69 15.49 -11.24
C PRO A 57 -4.79 16.73 -11.31
N ILE A 58 -3.64 16.73 -10.65
CA ILE A 58 -2.71 17.86 -10.59
C ILE A 58 -1.55 17.63 -11.55
N SER A 59 -0.85 16.48 -11.41
CA SER A 59 0.37 16.20 -12.18
C SER A 59 0.08 15.55 -13.55
N GLY A 60 -1.03 14.83 -13.68
CA GLY A 60 -1.30 13.96 -14.82
C GLY A 60 -0.35 12.76 -14.91
N PHE A 61 0.41 12.46 -13.83
CA PHE A 61 1.39 11.38 -13.78
C PHE A 61 0.80 10.16 -13.07
N TYR A 62 0.49 9.12 -13.84
CA TYR A 62 -0.21 7.94 -13.39
C TYR A 62 0.77 6.81 -13.12
N VAL A 63 0.81 6.32 -11.89
CA VAL A 63 1.74 5.27 -11.44
C VAL A 63 0.96 4.14 -10.79
N GLY A 64 1.30 2.90 -11.17
CA GLY A 64 0.82 1.67 -10.55
C GLY A 64 1.95 0.90 -9.87
N ALA A 65 1.63 0.21 -8.80
CA ALA A 65 2.54 -0.69 -8.11
C ALA A 65 1.83 -1.96 -7.64
N ILE A 66 2.58 -3.05 -7.53
CA ILE A 66 2.13 -4.34 -6.99
C ILE A 66 3.13 -4.76 -5.92
N ALA A 67 2.68 -4.88 -4.68
CA ALA A 67 3.46 -5.52 -3.63
C ALA A 67 3.18 -7.02 -3.60
N VAL A 68 4.24 -7.81 -3.50
CA VAL A 68 4.20 -9.27 -3.44
C VAL A 68 4.42 -9.71 -2.01
N GLY A 69 3.39 -10.25 -1.38
CA GLY A 69 3.44 -10.77 -0.03
C GLY A 69 4.14 -12.13 0.05
N LYS A 70 4.74 -12.41 1.19
CA LYS A 70 5.29 -13.74 1.50
C LYS A 70 4.18 -14.81 1.58
N SER A 71 2.96 -14.39 1.87
CA SER A 71 1.76 -15.23 1.82
C SER A 71 1.41 -15.72 0.41
N GLY A 72 2.05 -15.19 -0.64
CA GLY A 72 1.72 -15.45 -2.03
C GLY A 72 0.62 -14.54 -2.58
N LYS A 73 0.09 -13.62 -1.80
CA LYS A 73 -0.91 -12.65 -2.22
C LYS A 73 -0.27 -11.43 -2.88
N LEU A 74 -1.03 -10.78 -3.75
CA LEU A 74 -0.63 -9.56 -4.42
C LEU A 74 -1.49 -8.38 -3.93
N TYR A 75 -0.87 -7.21 -3.79
CA TYR A 75 -1.53 -6.02 -3.28
C TYR A 75 -1.38 -4.87 -4.27
N LEU A 76 -2.51 -4.38 -4.77
CA LEU A 76 -2.55 -3.25 -5.69
C LEU A 76 -2.22 -1.94 -4.97
N GLY A 77 -1.48 -1.09 -5.66
CA GLY A 77 -1.24 0.29 -5.26
C GLY A 77 -1.24 1.23 -6.45
N ALA A 78 -1.78 2.40 -6.26
CA ALA A 78 -1.80 3.47 -7.25
C ALA A 78 -1.57 4.81 -6.55
N ASN A 79 -1.00 5.79 -7.25
CA ASN A 79 -0.85 7.12 -6.68
C ASN A 79 -2.18 7.84 -6.61
N MET A 80 -2.35 8.63 -5.55
CA MET A 80 -3.54 9.43 -5.32
C MET A 80 -3.16 10.86 -4.92
N GLU A 81 -3.62 11.81 -5.72
CA GLU A 81 -3.47 13.23 -5.48
C GLU A 81 -4.78 13.84 -5.02
N PHE A 82 -4.70 14.87 -4.19
CA PHE A 82 -5.86 15.57 -3.65
C PHE A 82 -5.85 17.03 -4.13
N GLN A 83 -6.94 17.48 -4.75
CA GLN A 83 -7.08 18.86 -5.16
C GLN A 83 -7.07 19.80 -3.96
N GLY A 84 -6.36 20.92 -4.09
CA GLY A 84 -6.30 21.96 -3.06
C GLY A 84 -5.25 21.71 -1.97
N VAL A 85 -4.45 20.64 -2.07
CA VAL A 85 -3.32 20.38 -1.19
C VAL A 85 -2.02 20.21 -2.00
N PRO A 86 -0.84 20.43 -1.38
CA PRO A 86 0.43 20.25 -2.07
C PRO A 86 0.64 18.80 -2.53
N LEU A 87 1.39 18.59 -3.61
CA LEU A 87 1.76 17.25 -4.09
C LEU A 87 2.54 16.42 -3.04
N SER A 88 3.20 17.06 -2.08
CA SER A 88 3.83 16.38 -0.95
C SER A 88 2.83 15.66 -0.02
N ALA A 89 1.53 15.96 -0.12
CA ALA A 89 0.47 15.24 0.59
C ALA A 89 -0.15 14.10 -0.24
N SER A 90 0.43 13.80 -1.42
CA SER A 90 -0.03 12.69 -2.26
C SER A 90 0.39 11.34 -1.68
N LEU A 91 -0.45 10.34 -1.86
CA LEU A 91 -0.07 8.95 -1.65
C LEU A 91 0.59 8.42 -2.93
N HIS A 92 1.80 7.89 -2.83
CA HIS A 92 2.49 7.29 -3.98
C HIS A 92 2.09 5.83 -4.18
N ALA A 93 2.25 5.30 -5.39
CA ALA A 93 1.81 3.96 -5.74
C ALA A 93 2.49 2.87 -4.90
N GLU A 94 3.80 2.99 -4.68
CA GLU A 94 4.56 2.05 -3.85
C GLU A 94 4.11 2.09 -2.39
N GLN A 95 3.88 3.29 -1.86
CA GLN A 95 3.34 3.46 -0.51
C GLN A 95 1.94 2.84 -0.43
N SER A 96 1.09 3.10 -1.41
CA SER A 96 -0.26 2.54 -1.50
C SER A 96 -0.24 1.01 -1.49
N ALA A 97 0.61 0.36 -2.30
CA ALA A 97 0.73 -1.09 -2.36
C ALA A 97 1.23 -1.70 -1.03
N ILE A 98 2.24 -1.08 -0.40
CA ILE A 98 2.78 -1.51 0.90
C ILE A 98 1.73 -1.33 2.01
N LEU A 99 1.04 -0.19 2.04
CA LEU A 99 -0.01 0.08 3.03
C LEU A 99 -1.22 -0.85 2.82
N ASN A 100 -1.55 -1.18 1.58
CA ASN A 100 -2.59 -2.15 1.28
C ASN A 100 -2.22 -3.52 1.86
N ALA A 101 -1.00 -4.01 1.65
CA ALA A 101 -0.51 -5.24 2.27
C ALA A 101 -0.60 -5.18 3.82
N TRP A 102 -0.21 -4.06 4.41
CA TRP A 102 -0.30 -3.85 5.84
C TRP A 102 -1.74 -3.86 6.38
N MET A 103 -2.66 -3.26 5.65
CA MET A 103 -4.09 -3.27 6.01
C MET A 103 -4.69 -4.67 5.98
N HIS A 104 -4.14 -5.56 5.12
CA HIS A 104 -4.53 -6.97 5.00
C HIS A 104 -3.68 -7.93 5.85
N GLU A 105 -2.98 -7.42 6.87
CA GLU A 105 -2.20 -8.23 7.83
C GLU A 105 -1.02 -8.98 7.20
N GLU A 106 -0.56 -8.59 6.01
CA GLU A 106 0.68 -9.14 5.47
C GLU A 106 1.86 -8.77 6.38
N ARG A 107 2.72 -9.73 6.66
CA ARG A 107 3.82 -9.57 7.61
C ARG A 107 5.17 -9.35 6.96
N GLU A 108 5.32 -9.75 5.71
CA GLU A 108 6.59 -9.63 4.98
C GLU A 108 6.32 -9.50 3.48
N LEU A 109 7.05 -8.60 2.82
CA LEU A 109 7.03 -8.47 1.38
C LEU A 109 8.29 -9.07 0.77
N LEU A 110 8.12 -9.79 -0.34
CA LEU A 110 9.20 -10.34 -1.13
C LEU A 110 9.65 -9.38 -2.23
N ALA A 111 8.70 -8.63 -2.79
CA ALA A 111 8.96 -7.70 -3.88
C ALA A 111 7.95 -6.56 -3.95
N VAL A 112 8.36 -5.48 -4.61
CA VAL A 112 7.49 -4.43 -5.12
C VAL A 112 7.79 -4.23 -6.61
N HIS A 113 6.79 -4.40 -7.45
CA HIS A 113 6.82 -4.02 -8.85
C HIS A 113 6.23 -2.63 -8.98
N VAL A 114 6.81 -1.76 -9.79
CA VAL A 114 6.33 -0.41 -10.02
C VAL A 114 6.51 0.00 -11.47
N SER A 115 5.54 0.71 -12.02
CA SER A 115 5.56 1.14 -13.43
C SER A 115 6.60 2.22 -13.71
N GLU A 116 6.96 3.00 -12.68
CA GLU A 116 7.92 4.09 -12.76
C GLU A 116 9.05 3.96 -11.73
N THR A 117 10.15 4.67 -11.95
CA THR A 117 11.27 4.64 -10.99
C THR A 117 10.86 5.23 -9.63
N PRO A 118 11.03 4.49 -8.52
CA PRO A 118 10.69 4.97 -7.19
C PRO A 118 11.38 6.30 -6.86
N CYS A 119 10.62 7.27 -6.37
CA CYS A 119 11.17 8.54 -5.90
C CYS A 119 11.86 8.40 -4.52
N GLY A 120 12.54 9.44 -4.07
CA GLY A 120 13.24 9.42 -2.78
C GLY A 120 12.34 9.12 -1.58
N HIS A 121 11.10 9.62 -1.56
CA HIS A 121 10.09 9.31 -0.54
C HIS A 121 9.77 7.82 -0.49
N CYS A 122 9.47 7.20 -1.63
CA CYS A 122 9.15 5.78 -1.70
C CYS A 122 10.33 4.90 -1.30
N ARG A 123 11.54 5.26 -1.73
CA ARG A 123 12.78 4.55 -1.32
C ARG A 123 12.97 4.61 0.19
N GLN A 124 12.78 5.79 0.79
CA GLN A 124 12.91 5.94 2.24
C GLN A 124 11.77 5.23 2.98
N PHE A 125 10.55 5.25 2.45
CA PHE A 125 9.40 4.54 3.03
C PHE A 125 9.59 3.02 3.02
N MET A 126 10.15 2.44 1.96
CA MET A 126 10.47 1.01 1.90
C MET A 126 11.44 0.58 3.01
N ARG A 127 12.25 1.48 3.54
CA ARG A 127 13.13 1.18 4.68
C ARG A 127 12.38 1.03 6.02
N GLU A 128 11.11 1.39 6.08
CA GLU A 128 10.27 1.13 7.26
C GLU A 128 9.88 -0.36 7.39
N LEU A 129 10.12 -1.18 6.37
CA LEU A 129 9.94 -2.63 6.46
C LEU A 129 11.00 -3.24 7.38
N SER A 130 10.70 -4.42 7.98
CA SER A 130 11.59 -5.09 8.93
C SER A 130 12.90 -5.55 8.29
N ASN A 131 12.81 -6.05 7.05
CA ASN A 131 13.93 -6.58 6.28
C ASN A 131 14.03 -5.89 4.91
N PRO A 132 14.28 -4.56 4.86
CA PRO A 132 14.25 -3.81 3.61
C PRO A 132 15.31 -4.29 2.60
N SER A 133 16.47 -4.77 3.06
CA SER A 133 17.55 -5.29 2.21
C SER A 133 17.17 -6.59 1.48
N ASN A 134 16.14 -7.31 1.93
CA ASN A 134 15.65 -8.52 1.25
C ASN A 134 14.57 -8.20 0.20
N LEU A 135 14.03 -6.98 0.21
CA LEU A 135 13.00 -6.56 -0.71
C LEU A 135 13.57 -6.39 -2.10
N LYS A 136 12.98 -7.09 -3.09
CA LYS A 136 13.29 -6.88 -4.50
C LYS A 136 12.39 -5.78 -5.07
N ILE A 137 12.99 -4.81 -5.75
CA ILE A 137 12.29 -3.71 -6.39
C ILE A 137 12.42 -3.86 -7.90
N TYR A 138 11.31 -4.08 -8.59
CA TYR A 138 11.26 -4.26 -10.03
C TYR A 138 10.69 -3.00 -10.69
N CYS A 139 11.47 -2.34 -11.51
CA CYS A 139 10.99 -1.23 -12.33
C CYS A 139 11.70 -1.19 -13.69
N LYS A 140 10.97 -0.86 -14.74
CA LYS A 140 11.49 -0.70 -16.11
C LYS A 140 12.42 -1.84 -16.57
N GLY A 141 12.02 -3.09 -16.25
CA GLY A 141 12.77 -4.28 -16.64
C GLY A 141 14.04 -4.56 -15.84
N GLN A 142 14.33 -3.77 -14.82
CA GLN A 142 15.49 -3.94 -13.93
C GLN A 142 15.04 -4.37 -12.54
N THR A 143 15.97 -5.01 -11.81
CA THR A 143 15.77 -5.42 -10.42
C THR A 143 16.80 -4.73 -9.54
N PHE A 144 16.34 -4.17 -8.44
CA PHE A 144 17.16 -3.45 -7.46
C PHE A 144 16.91 -3.96 -6.05
N GLN A 145 17.92 -3.79 -5.18
CA GLN A 145 17.75 -3.76 -3.73
C GLN A 145 17.61 -2.31 -3.28
N ILE A 146 17.16 -2.10 -2.06
CA ILE A 146 16.95 -0.74 -1.57
C ILE A 146 18.26 0.04 -1.45
N GLU A 147 19.36 -0.63 -1.16
CA GLU A 147 20.70 -0.06 -1.07
C GLU A 147 21.20 0.47 -2.42
N ASP A 148 20.82 -0.18 -3.54
CA ASP A 148 21.16 0.29 -4.89
C ASP A 148 20.47 1.63 -5.21
N LEU A 149 19.24 1.79 -4.71
CA LEU A 149 18.41 2.96 -4.99
C LEU A 149 18.60 4.09 -3.99
N LEU A 150 19.05 3.78 -2.77
CA LEU A 150 19.21 4.74 -1.67
C LEU A 150 20.50 4.46 -0.88
N PRO A 151 21.68 4.66 -1.47
CA PRO A 151 22.95 4.53 -0.76
C PRO A 151 23.07 5.61 0.33
N GLY A 152 23.60 5.27 1.52
CA GLY A 152 23.75 6.19 2.63
C GLY A 152 22.41 6.71 3.16
N ALA A 153 21.41 5.84 3.23
CA ALA A 153 20.07 6.21 3.63
C ALA A 153 19.98 6.83 5.01
N PHE A 154 19.09 7.80 5.19
CA PHE A 154 18.79 8.38 6.48
C PHE A 154 18.23 7.32 7.44
N GLY A 155 18.70 7.33 8.70
CA GLY A 155 18.21 6.42 9.73
C GLY A 155 18.83 5.02 9.73
N GLU A 156 20.04 4.82 9.20
CA GLU A 156 20.74 3.52 9.19
C GLU A 156 20.89 2.87 10.57
N ASN A 157 21.04 3.69 11.63
CA ASN A 157 21.14 3.25 13.01
C ASN A 157 19.79 3.00 13.70
N ARG A 158 18.75 2.77 12.94
CA ARG A 158 17.43 2.45 13.45
C ARG A 158 17.51 1.29 14.44
N LYS A 159 16.83 1.44 15.57
CA LYS A 159 16.75 0.38 16.59
C LYS A 159 16.28 -0.92 15.95
N LYS A 160 16.97 -2.03 16.26
CA LYS A 160 16.49 -3.37 15.91
C LYS A 160 15.10 -3.55 16.54
N GLY A 161 14.08 -3.78 15.74
CA GLY A 161 12.71 -3.91 16.20
C GLY A 161 11.76 -4.21 15.03
N HIS A 162 10.48 -4.17 15.32
CA HIS A 162 9.45 -4.38 14.33
C HIS A 162 9.46 -3.25 13.29
N GLY A 163 9.26 -3.62 12.03
CA GLY A 163 8.99 -2.69 10.95
C GLY A 163 7.49 -2.41 10.81
N LEU A 164 7.13 -1.74 9.72
CA LEU A 164 5.74 -1.36 9.45
C LEU A 164 4.79 -2.56 9.45
N LEU A 165 5.12 -3.63 8.72
CA LEU A 165 4.21 -4.76 8.50
C LEU A 165 4.08 -5.69 9.71
N ASP A 166 5.12 -5.81 10.52
CA ASP A 166 5.14 -6.66 11.71
C ASP A 166 5.06 -5.85 13.01
N SER A 167 4.66 -4.57 12.91
CA SER A 167 4.45 -3.71 14.08
C SER A 167 3.40 -4.29 15.01
N MET A 168 3.66 -4.16 16.32
CA MET A 168 2.74 -4.61 17.36
C MET A 168 1.68 -3.55 17.63
N ALA A 169 0.46 -4.00 17.94
CA ALA A 169 -0.61 -3.10 18.35
C ALA A 169 -0.26 -2.40 19.68
N THR A 170 -0.59 -1.11 19.76
CA THR A 170 -0.48 -0.31 20.99
C THR A 170 -1.73 -0.51 21.84
N ASN A 171 -1.55 -0.73 23.14
CA ASN A 171 -2.69 -0.81 24.05
C ASN A 171 -3.24 0.58 24.38
N LEU A 172 -4.50 0.83 23.98
CA LEU A 172 -5.25 2.05 24.25
C LEU A 172 -6.49 1.78 25.12
N GLU A 173 -6.45 0.78 26.01
CA GLU A 173 -7.59 0.39 26.87
C GLU A 173 -8.12 1.51 27.76
N SER A 174 -7.33 2.54 28.04
CA SER A 174 -7.78 3.71 28.81
C SER A 174 -8.84 4.54 28.09
N VAL A 175 -8.99 4.39 26.78
CA VAL A 175 -9.97 5.14 25.97
C VAL A 175 -11.25 4.33 25.85
N LYS A 176 -12.25 4.65 26.71
CA LYS A 176 -13.55 3.98 26.70
C LYS A 176 -14.48 4.63 25.67
N THR A 177 -15.03 3.82 24.78
CA THR A 177 -16.06 4.24 23.81
C THR A 177 -17.21 3.24 23.74
N LYS A 178 -18.33 3.66 23.17
CA LYS A 178 -19.44 2.74 22.88
C LYS A 178 -19.04 1.82 21.70
N PRO A 179 -19.34 0.51 21.77
CA PRO A 179 -19.12 -0.41 20.64
C PRO A 179 -19.80 0.08 19.36
N HIS A 180 -19.21 -0.29 18.21
CA HIS A 180 -19.73 0.01 16.87
C HIS A 180 -19.95 1.50 16.55
N THR A 181 -19.25 2.39 17.25
CA THR A 181 -19.26 3.83 16.94
C THR A 181 -18.09 4.21 16.05
N ARG A 182 -18.17 5.38 15.38
CA ARG A 182 -17.04 5.99 14.66
C ARG A 182 -15.79 6.07 15.53
N SER A 183 -15.97 6.46 16.80
CA SER A 183 -14.88 6.54 17.77
C SER A 183 -14.22 5.18 18.01
N GLN A 184 -15.01 4.10 18.09
CA GLN A 184 -14.44 2.76 18.26
C GLN A 184 -13.63 2.33 17.05
N HIS A 185 -14.12 2.60 15.83
CA HIS A 185 -13.36 2.33 14.60
C HIS A 185 -12.04 3.12 14.55
N ALA A 186 -12.06 4.40 14.93
CA ALA A 186 -10.86 5.23 14.99
C ALA A 186 -9.85 4.72 16.02
N ILE A 187 -10.30 4.31 17.22
CA ILE A 187 -9.44 3.74 18.25
C ILE A 187 -8.83 2.41 17.79
N ASN A 188 -9.62 1.52 17.21
CA ASN A 188 -9.13 0.26 16.67
C ASN A 188 -8.06 0.49 15.59
N ALA A 189 -8.25 1.50 14.74
CA ALA A 189 -7.27 1.90 13.74
C ALA A 189 -6.00 2.47 14.41
N ALA A 190 -6.14 3.36 15.40
CA ALA A 190 -5.02 3.95 16.14
C ALA A 190 -4.18 2.89 16.86
N GLN A 191 -4.81 1.90 17.50
CA GLN A 191 -4.11 0.80 18.17
C GLN A 191 -3.15 0.06 17.23
N ARG A 192 -3.47 0.02 15.93
CA ARG A 192 -2.72 -0.68 14.89
C ARG A 192 -1.87 0.26 14.04
N SER A 193 -1.75 1.53 14.41
CA SER A 193 -0.90 2.49 13.71
C SER A 193 0.59 2.19 13.94
N TYR A 194 1.42 2.58 12.97
CA TYR A 194 2.86 2.49 13.06
C TYR A 194 3.44 3.87 13.37
N ALA A 195 3.74 4.12 14.64
CA ALA A 195 4.23 5.40 15.14
C ALA A 195 5.50 5.24 16.03
N PRO A 196 6.58 4.58 15.53
CA PRO A 196 7.74 4.24 16.34
C PRO A 196 8.56 5.45 16.78
N TYR A 197 8.41 6.58 16.11
CA TYR A 197 9.21 7.80 16.34
C TYR A 197 8.49 8.78 17.25
N SER A 198 7.21 9.03 17.02
CA SER A 198 6.40 9.98 17.81
C SER A 198 5.77 9.35 19.04
N GLN A 199 5.60 8.03 19.06
CA GLN A 199 4.82 7.29 20.05
C GLN A 199 3.37 7.82 20.17
N SER A 200 2.88 8.47 19.13
CA SER A 200 1.54 9.05 19.04
C SER A 200 0.71 8.23 18.04
N PRO A 201 -0.01 7.21 18.49
CA PRO A 201 -0.84 6.40 17.62
C PRO A 201 -2.04 7.20 17.12
N GLU A 202 -2.28 7.16 15.80
CA GLU A 202 -3.37 7.90 15.15
C GLU A 202 -4.23 6.97 14.29
N GLY A 203 -5.56 7.14 14.40
CA GLY A 203 -6.54 6.43 13.61
C GLY A 203 -7.61 7.36 13.07
N PHE A 204 -8.02 7.10 11.84
CA PHE A 204 -8.97 7.90 11.08
C PHE A 204 -10.14 7.05 10.65
N VAL A 205 -11.33 7.66 10.56
CA VAL A 205 -12.53 7.01 10.05
C VAL A 205 -13.28 7.95 9.13
N ALA A 206 -13.62 7.46 7.96
CA ALA A 206 -14.57 8.07 7.06
C ALA A 206 -15.85 7.21 7.05
N GLN A 207 -17.02 7.86 7.20
CA GLN A 207 -18.32 7.22 7.06
C GLN A 207 -18.99 7.71 5.79
N CYS A 208 -19.37 6.78 4.93
CA CYS A 208 -20.15 7.08 3.74
C CYS A 208 -21.63 7.30 4.06
N LEU A 209 -22.36 7.91 3.11
CA LEU A 209 -23.80 8.18 3.27
C LEU A 209 -24.64 6.89 3.35
N ASP A 210 -24.15 5.81 2.77
CA ASP A 210 -24.76 4.47 2.82
C ASP A 210 -24.50 3.72 4.15
N GLY A 211 -23.71 4.32 5.05
CA GLY A 211 -23.38 3.78 6.35
C GLY A 211 -22.09 3.00 6.44
N HIS A 212 -21.38 2.72 5.32
CA HIS A 212 -20.08 2.05 5.34
C HIS A 212 -19.02 2.91 6.03
N PHE A 213 -18.10 2.22 6.76
CA PHE A 213 -16.96 2.84 7.41
C PHE A 213 -15.67 2.43 6.71
N PHE A 214 -14.84 3.42 6.42
CA PHE A 214 -13.45 3.21 6.01
C PHE A 214 -12.54 3.69 7.13
N SER A 215 -11.64 2.82 7.56
CA SER A 215 -10.66 3.14 8.61
C SER A 215 -9.27 3.31 8.00
N GLY A 216 -8.56 4.33 8.46
CA GLY A 216 -7.16 4.56 8.16
C GLY A 216 -6.34 4.65 9.44
N ARG A 217 -5.05 4.36 9.35
CA ARG A 217 -4.13 4.43 10.48
C ARG A 217 -2.80 5.05 10.05
N ALA A 218 -2.16 5.78 10.96
CA ALA A 218 -0.88 6.41 10.65
C ALA A 218 0.22 5.37 10.41
N ALA A 219 1.03 5.63 9.40
CA ALA A 219 2.23 4.88 9.06
C ALA A 219 3.41 5.88 9.00
N ALA A 220 4.09 6.07 10.13
CA ALA A 220 5.17 7.03 10.23
C ALA A 220 6.42 6.55 9.48
N SER A 221 7.13 7.49 8.89
CA SER A 221 8.47 7.29 8.34
C SER A 221 9.49 8.16 9.08
N ILE A 222 10.71 7.64 9.26
CA ILE A 222 11.80 8.43 9.84
C ILE A 222 12.13 9.67 8.98
N ALA A 223 11.74 9.69 7.73
CA ALA A 223 11.92 10.81 6.82
C ALA A 223 10.80 11.86 6.89
N PHE A 224 10.00 11.86 7.94
CA PHE A 224 8.96 12.85 8.22
C PHE A 224 7.76 12.86 7.27
N ASN A 225 7.34 11.71 6.76
CA ASN A 225 6.20 11.56 5.87
C ASN A 225 5.11 10.71 6.48
#